data_3d4d28dec0eeed298879b3f68417de6b
#
_entry.id   3d4d28dec0eeed298879b3f68417de6b
#
_cell.length_a   1.000
_cell.length_b   1.000
_cell.length_c   1.000
_cell.angle_alpha   90.00
_cell.angle_beta   90.00
_cell.angle_gamma   90.00
#
_symmetry.space_group_name_H-M   'P 1'
#
loop_
_entity.id
_entity.type
_entity.pdbx_description
1 polymer ?
#
loop_
_entity_poly.entity_id
_entity_poly.type
_entity_poly.pdbx_seq_one_letter_code
_entity_poly.pdbx_strand_id
1 'polypeptide(L)'
;MSDRSSSALENTGSRDPARSRQEKLLRIGDTAVGRGVFARRRIPSGVVLGEITGDVLLDHPEDSSYVMELGSGKLLDPAPPFRFVNHSCDPNCEIFYWEENPDEDRLWMQTIRPIATGEELSIDYCWPADAAIPCRCQTPECRGWIVDPAERHLLPAQPPTA
;
A
#
# COMPACT_ATOMS: atom_id res chain seq x y z
N MET A 1 -24.02 54.61 2.76
CA MET A 1 -22.58 54.34 2.77
C MET A 1 -22.38 53.16 3.68
N SER A 2 -22.36 52.00 3.13
CA SER A 2 -22.26 50.73 3.87
C SER A 2 -21.00 50.03 3.44
N ASP A 3 -20.08 49.99 4.34
CA ASP A 3 -18.80 49.29 4.21
C ASP A 3 -19.03 47.80 4.52
N ARG A 4 -18.76 46.93 3.56
CA ARG A 4 -18.79 45.49 3.74
C ARG A 4 -17.35 44.98 3.78
N SER A 5 -16.80 44.92 4.98
CA SER A 5 -15.56 44.20 5.23
C SER A 5 -15.79 42.69 5.04
N SER A 6 -15.29 42.18 3.95
CA SER A 6 -15.22 40.74 3.69
C SER A 6 -14.01 40.17 4.43
N SER A 7 -14.24 39.53 5.57
CA SER A 7 -13.20 38.76 6.26
C SER A 7 -13.02 37.42 5.54
N ALA A 8 -11.93 37.33 4.81
CA ALA A 8 -11.43 36.06 4.33
C ALA A 8 -11.04 35.18 5.52
N LEU A 9 -11.79 34.09 5.74
CA LEU A 9 -11.41 33.05 6.67
C LEU A 9 -10.19 32.32 6.09
N GLU A 10 -9.02 32.66 6.62
CA GLU A 10 -7.81 31.85 6.37
C GLU A 10 -8.03 30.46 6.93
N ASN A 11 -8.21 29.51 6.01
CA ASN A 11 -8.25 28.08 6.31
C ASN A 11 -6.83 27.65 6.71
N THR A 12 -6.49 27.77 7.98
CA THR A 12 -5.30 27.15 8.56
C THR A 12 -5.54 25.66 8.65
N GLY A 13 -5.28 24.98 7.54
CA GLY A 13 -5.34 23.54 7.45
C GLY A 13 -4.46 22.90 8.52
N SER A 14 -5.08 22.36 9.55
CA SER A 14 -4.45 21.48 10.53
C SER A 14 -3.86 20.29 9.74
N ARG A 15 -2.53 20.27 9.61
CA ARG A 15 -1.85 19.14 8.98
C ARG A 15 -2.05 17.92 9.88
N ASP A 16 -2.71 16.89 9.34
CA ASP A 16 -2.86 15.62 10.03
C ASP A 16 -1.48 15.09 10.46
N PRO A 17 -1.26 14.84 11.78
CA PRO A 17 0.02 14.34 12.29
C PRO A 17 0.49 13.05 11.63
N ALA A 18 -0.43 12.16 11.25
CA ALA A 18 -0.13 10.90 10.57
C ALA A 18 0.43 11.15 9.16
N ARG A 19 -0.20 12.03 8.39
CA ARG A 19 0.27 12.44 7.06
C ARG A 19 1.63 13.12 7.13
N SER A 20 1.84 14.01 8.12
CA SER A 20 3.14 14.66 8.36
C SER A 20 4.25 13.64 8.68
N ARG A 21 3.94 12.55 9.38
CA ARG A 21 4.88 11.46 9.66
C ARG A 21 5.23 10.67 8.40
N GLN A 22 4.25 10.31 7.58
CA GLN A 22 4.45 9.62 6.31
C GLN A 22 5.34 10.44 5.36
N GLU A 23 5.07 11.73 5.19
CA GLU A 23 5.86 12.64 4.37
C GLU A 23 7.33 12.75 4.80
N LYS A 24 7.61 12.60 6.10
CA LYS A 24 8.99 12.59 6.65
C LYS A 24 9.71 11.26 6.45
N LEU A 25 8.99 10.16 6.41
CA LEU A 25 9.55 8.82 6.30
C LEU A 25 9.62 8.31 4.86
N LEU A 26 8.65 8.69 4.04
CA LEU A 26 8.40 8.08 2.74
C LEU A 26 8.50 9.11 1.61
N ARG A 27 8.89 8.64 0.43
CA ARG A 27 8.79 9.37 -0.83
C ARG A 27 8.28 8.46 -1.93
N ILE A 28 7.58 9.02 -2.87
CA ILE A 28 7.19 8.33 -4.10
C ILE A 28 8.27 8.56 -5.16
N GLY A 29 8.56 7.55 -5.95
CA GLY A 29 9.55 7.60 -7.03
C GLY A 29 9.23 6.62 -8.14
N ASP A 30 10.01 6.65 -9.21
CA ASP A 30 9.84 5.73 -10.35
C ASP A 30 10.56 4.41 -10.10
N THR A 31 10.01 3.33 -10.64
CA THR A 31 10.55 1.97 -10.64
C THR A 31 10.46 1.35 -12.02
N ALA A 32 11.00 0.15 -12.20
CA ALA A 32 10.89 -0.60 -13.45
C ALA A 32 9.45 -1.03 -13.80
N VAL A 33 8.54 -1.01 -12.81
CA VAL A 33 7.14 -1.43 -12.97
C VAL A 33 6.14 -0.28 -12.81
N GLY A 34 6.62 0.95 -12.81
CA GLY A 34 5.82 2.16 -12.63
C GLY A 34 6.29 3.00 -11.44
N ARG A 35 5.39 3.35 -10.53
CA ARG A 35 5.74 4.11 -9.32
C ARG A 35 5.95 3.19 -8.14
N GLY A 36 6.77 3.62 -7.19
CA GLY A 36 7.03 2.93 -5.94
C GLY A 36 7.15 3.88 -4.76
N VAL A 37 7.19 3.33 -3.57
CA VAL A 37 7.37 4.07 -2.31
C VAL A 37 8.72 3.71 -1.71
N PHE A 38 9.51 4.72 -1.34
CA PHE A 38 10.87 4.56 -0.86
C PHE A 38 11.06 5.19 0.51
N ALA A 39 11.88 4.57 1.34
CA ALA A 39 12.27 5.12 2.63
C ALA A 39 13.20 6.33 2.45
N ARG A 40 12.85 7.49 3.05
CA ARG A 40 13.73 8.67 3.08
C ARG A 40 14.89 8.52 4.06
N ARG A 41 14.74 7.65 5.04
CA ARG A 41 15.73 7.32 6.07
C ARG A 41 15.53 5.90 6.54
N ARG A 42 16.48 5.35 7.28
CA ARG A 42 16.36 4.03 7.88
C ARG A 42 15.10 3.95 8.76
N ILE A 43 14.32 2.88 8.59
CA ILE A 43 13.12 2.58 9.38
C ILE A 43 13.35 1.23 10.08
N PRO A 44 13.23 1.15 11.42
CA PRO A 44 13.32 -0.12 12.14
C PRO A 44 12.17 -1.09 11.77
N SER A 45 12.31 -2.36 12.12
CA SER A 45 11.21 -3.32 12.09
C SER A 45 10.12 -2.96 13.12
N GLY A 46 8.86 -3.35 12.85
CA GLY A 46 7.73 -3.15 13.77
C GLY A 46 7.23 -1.70 13.84
N VAL A 47 7.61 -0.85 12.89
CA VAL A 47 7.12 0.54 12.84
C VAL A 47 5.82 0.61 12.06
N VAL A 48 4.74 1.04 12.71
CA VAL A 48 3.49 1.38 12.03
C VAL A 48 3.70 2.67 11.22
N LEU A 49 3.62 2.55 9.91
CA LEU A 49 3.82 3.64 8.96
C LEU A 49 2.60 4.54 8.87
N GLY A 50 1.41 3.98 9.05
CA GLY A 50 0.14 4.71 9.07
C GLY A 50 -1.04 3.87 8.62
N GLU A 51 -2.20 4.48 8.68
CA GLU A 51 -3.44 3.94 8.13
C GLU A 51 -3.42 4.06 6.60
N ILE A 52 -3.91 3.01 5.93
CA ILE A 52 -4.15 3.02 4.48
C ILE A 52 -5.53 3.64 4.27
N THR A 53 -5.57 4.89 3.89
CA THR A 53 -6.80 5.62 3.59
C THR A 53 -7.09 5.63 2.09
N GLY A 54 -8.34 5.89 1.70
CA GLY A 54 -8.74 5.94 0.30
C GLY A 54 -10.25 5.97 0.14
N ASP A 55 -10.71 5.68 -1.06
CA ASP A 55 -12.14 5.62 -1.38
C ASP A 55 -12.66 4.19 -1.18
N VAL A 56 -13.73 4.06 -0.38
CA VAL A 56 -14.38 2.76 -0.17
C VAL A 56 -15.36 2.50 -1.32
N LEU A 57 -15.17 1.36 -1.97
CA LEU A 57 -15.98 0.93 -3.11
C LEU A 57 -16.88 -0.24 -2.70
N LEU A 58 -18.10 -0.26 -3.25
CA LEU A 58 -19.05 -1.36 -3.03
C LEU A 58 -18.89 -2.47 -4.08
N ASP A 59 -18.41 -2.11 -5.27
CA ASP A 59 -18.23 -3.02 -6.39
C ASP A 59 -16.76 -2.95 -6.90
N HIS A 60 -16.29 -4.05 -7.49
CA HIS A 60 -14.97 -4.11 -8.12
C HIS A 60 -14.96 -3.23 -9.39
N PRO A 61 -14.14 -2.18 -9.44
CA PRO A 61 -13.98 -1.42 -10.68
C PRO A 61 -13.27 -2.28 -11.73
N GLU A 62 -13.63 -2.10 -13.01
CA GLU A 62 -13.07 -2.89 -14.13
C GLU A 62 -11.55 -2.77 -14.29
N ASP A 63 -10.92 -1.75 -13.70
CA ASP A 63 -9.51 -1.42 -13.88
C ASP A 63 -8.83 -1.09 -12.54
N SER A 64 -8.74 -2.07 -11.62
CA SER A 64 -8.18 -1.81 -10.30
C SER A 64 -7.11 -2.80 -9.84
N SER A 65 -5.90 -2.58 -10.31
CA SER A 65 -4.70 -3.27 -9.81
C SER A 65 -4.30 -2.86 -8.37
N TYR A 66 -4.97 -1.87 -7.78
CA TYR A 66 -4.59 -1.26 -6.50
C TYR A 66 -5.57 -1.54 -5.37
N VAL A 67 -6.74 -2.10 -5.67
CA VAL A 67 -7.81 -2.28 -4.70
C VAL A 67 -7.43 -3.32 -3.66
N MET A 68 -7.72 -2.99 -2.40
CA MET A 68 -7.51 -3.86 -1.24
C MET A 68 -8.87 -4.27 -0.68
N GLU A 69 -9.00 -5.53 -0.27
CA GLU A 69 -10.22 -6.00 0.40
C GLU A 69 -10.20 -5.60 1.88
N LEU A 70 -11.35 -5.09 2.35
CA LEU A 70 -11.61 -4.81 3.75
C LEU A 70 -12.31 -6.01 4.40
N GLY A 71 -12.15 -6.15 5.71
CA GLY A 71 -12.72 -7.29 6.46
C GLY A 71 -14.24 -7.46 6.34
N SER A 72 -14.95 -6.39 5.98
CA SER A 72 -16.40 -6.41 5.69
C SER A 72 -16.75 -6.91 4.29
N GLY A 73 -15.78 -7.23 3.45
CA GLY A 73 -15.98 -7.54 2.03
C GLY A 73 -16.14 -6.32 1.13
N LYS A 74 -16.01 -5.11 1.69
CA LYS A 74 -15.88 -3.89 0.90
C LYS A 74 -14.47 -3.79 0.34
N LEU A 75 -14.28 -2.88 -0.61
CA LEU A 75 -13.02 -2.64 -1.27
C LEU A 75 -12.52 -1.23 -0.94
N LEU A 76 -11.22 -1.09 -0.79
CA LEU A 76 -10.55 0.19 -0.60
C LEU A 76 -9.68 0.48 -1.83
N ASP A 77 -9.94 1.58 -2.52
CA ASP A 77 -9.01 2.15 -3.51
C ASP A 77 -8.04 3.09 -2.78
N PRO A 78 -6.80 2.67 -2.49
CA PRO A 78 -5.94 3.39 -1.57
C PRO A 78 -5.43 4.71 -2.14
N ALA A 79 -5.32 5.71 -1.28
CA ALA A 79 -4.69 6.98 -1.59
C ALA A 79 -3.14 6.89 -1.51
N PRO A 80 -2.41 7.80 -2.17
CA PRO A 80 -0.97 7.93 -1.96
C PRO A 80 -0.63 8.22 -0.48
N PRO A 81 0.53 7.74 0.04
CA PRO A 81 1.58 7.04 -0.70
C PRO A 81 1.33 5.55 -0.89
N PHE A 82 0.50 4.93 -0.08
CA PHE A 82 0.36 3.47 0.01
C PHE A 82 -0.21 2.83 -1.27
N ARG A 83 -0.95 3.58 -2.08
CA ARG A 83 -1.37 3.17 -3.42
C ARG A 83 -0.21 2.66 -4.28
N PHE A 84 0.99 3.19 -4.10
CA PHE A 84 2.15 2.90 -4.93
C PHE A 84 3.13 1.90 -4.29
N VAL A 85 2.74 1.23 -3.22
CA VAL A 85 3.56 0.16 -2.65
C VAL A 85 3.46 -1.07 -3.53
N ASN A 86 4.60 -1.50 -4.10
CA ASN A 86 4.67 -2.60 -5.03
C ASN A 86 4.71 -3.96 -4.32
N HIS A 87 4.46 -5.02 -5.09
CA HIS A 87 4.57 -6.39 -4.63
C HIS A 87 6.02 -6.86 -4.55
N SER A 88 6.31 -7.66 -3.53
CA SER A 88 7.50 -8.52 -3.45
C SER A 88 7.15 -9.88 -2.85
N CYS A 89 7.80 -10.93 -3.34
CA CYS A 89 7.73 -12.26 -2.72
C CYS A 89 8.58 -12.37 -1.44
N ASP A 90 9.45 -11.38 -1.20
CA ASP A 90 10.21 -11.16 0.04
C ASP A 90 9.98 -9.72 0.52
N PRO A 91 8.81 -9.45 1.10
CA PRO A 91 8.39 -8.10 1.46
C PRO A 91 9.12 -7.55 2.68
N ASN A 92 9.13 -6.23 2.83
CA ASN A 92 9.63 -5.54 4.02
C ASN A 92 8.52 -4.88 4.84
N CYS A 93 7.29 -4.89 4.33
CA CYS A 93 6.11 -4.40 5.00
C CYS A 93 4.98 -5.43 4.93
N GLU A 94 4.00 -5.26 5.80
CA GLU A 94 2.74 -5.99 5.78
C GLU A 94 1.57 -5.06 6.02
N ILE A 95 0.38 -5.50 5.61
CA ILE A 95 -0.90 -4.87 5.92
C ILE A 95 -1.55 -5.66 7.03
N PHE A 96 -2.13 -4.96 8.01
CA PHE A 96 -2.81 -5.60 9.13
C PHE A 96 -4.04 -4.82 9.59
N TYR A 97 -4.90 -5.50 10.34
CA TYR A 97 -6.01 -4.93 11.09
C TYR A 97 -5.65 -4.88 12.58
N TRP A 98 -6.17 -3.88 13.30
CA TRP A 98 -6.09 -3.92 14.75
C TRP A 98 -7.10 -4.92 15.29
N GLU A 99 -6.61 -5.95 15.98
CA GLU A 99 -7.46 -7.00 16.58
C GLU A 99 -8.42 -6.47 17.65
N GLU A 100 -8.08 -5.35 18.28
CA GLU A 100 -8.88 -4.69 19.30
C GLU A 100 -10.17 -4.05 18.75
N ASN A 101 -10.22 -3.79 17.45
CA ASN A 101 -11.35 -3.16 16.79
C ASN A 101 -11.68 -3.89 15.47
N PRO A 102 -12.10 -5.17 15.53
CA PRO A 102 -12.34 -5.96 14.31
C PRO A 102 -13.52 -5.44 13.45
N ASP A 103 -14.41 -4.62 14.06
CA ASP A 103 -15.54 -4.00 13.35
C ASP A 103 -15.14 -2.71 12.60
N GLU A 104 -13.92 -2.21 12.82
CA GLU A 104 -13.39 -1.08 12.04
C GLU A 104 -12.77 -1.59 10.74
N ASP A 105 -13.41 -1.28 9.63
CA ASP A 105 -12.92 -1.52 8.26
C ASP A 105 -11.71 -0.64 7.95
N ARG A 106 -10.59 -0.82 8.67
CA ARG A 106 -9.39 0.01 8.57
C ARG A 106 -8.16 -0.84 8.41
N LEU A 107 -7.39 -0.55 7.39
CA LEU A 107 -6.11 -1.19 7.10
C LEU A 107 -4.94 -0.33 7.54
N TRP A 108 -3.93 -0.97 8.07
CA TRP A 108 -2.71 -0.33 8.52
C TRP A 108 -1.50 -0.99 7.88
N MET A 109 -0.44 -0.23 7.68
CA MET A 109 0.82 -0.74 7.15
C MET A 109 1.92 -0.64 8.19
N GLN A 110 2.69 -1.72 8.37
CA GLN A 110 3.87 -1.73 9.23
C GLN A 110 5.06 -2.41 8.55
N THR A 111 6.24 -2.09 9.06
CA THR A 111 7.49 -2.73 8.64
C THR A 111 7.67 -4.05 9.38
N ILE A 112 7.98 -5.13 8.66
CA ILE A 112 8.25 -6.45 9.24
C ILE A 112 9.75 -6.77 9.35
N ARG A 113 10.59 -5.99 8.67
CA ARG A 113 12.05 -5.99 8.83
C ARG A 113 12.61 -4.57 8.76
N PRO A 114 13.88 -4.32 9.15
CA PRO A 114 14.48 -3.02 8.96
C PRO A 114 14.55 -2.64 7.47
N ILE A 115 14.25 -1.39 7.16
CA ILE A 115 14.32 -0.82 5.81
C ILE A 115 15.46 0.20 5.77
N ALA A 116 16.34 0.08 4.80
CA ALA A 116 17.47 1.02 4.62
C ALA A 116 17.00 2.33 3.98
N THR A 117 17.78 3.39 4.14
CA THR A 117 17.53 4.65 3.41
C THR A 117 17.60 4.40 1.91
N GLY A 118 16.55 4.86 1.19
CA GLY A 118 16.44 4.68 -0.26
C GLY A 118 15.89 3.32 -0.70
N GLU A 119 15.68 2.37 0.22
CA GLU A 119 15.07 1.08 -0.09
C GLU A 119 13.58 1.25 -0.42
N GLU A 120 13.10 0.49 -1.40
CA GLU A 120 11.70 0.45 -1.77
C GLU A 120 10.88 -0.33 -0.72
N LEU A 121 9.71 0.20 -0.35
CA LEU A 121 8.74 -0.51 0.46
C LEU A 121 7.96 -1.48 -0.42
N SER A 122 7.75 -2.69 0.09
CA SER A 122 6.99 -3.73 -0.62
C SER A 122 6.15 -4.56 0.33
N ILE A 123 5.05 -5.09 -0.20
CA ILE A 123 4.13 -6.01 0.47
C ILE A 123 3.93 -7.26 -0.40
N ASP A 124 3.46 -8.35 0.20
CA ASP A 124 2.91 -9.46 -0.58
C ASP A 124 1.44 -9.13 -0.91
N TYR A 125 1.08 -9.15 -2.17
CA TYR A 125 -0.30 -8.86 -2.59
C TYR A 125 -1.26 -10.01 -2.27
N CYS A 126 -0.75 -11.25 -2.14
CA CYS A 126 -1.54 -12.44 -1.85
C CYS A 126 -2.77 -12.59 -2.77
N TRP A 127 -2.61 -12.32 -4.06
CA TRP A 127 -3.72 -12.44 -5.01
C TRP A 127 -4.14 -13.89 -5.19
N PRO A 128 -5.44 -14.16 -5.44
CA PRO A 128 -5.90 -15.52 -5.74
C PRO A 128 -5.31 -16.00 -7.07
N ALA A 129 -5.21 -17.32 -7.24
CA ALA A 129 -4.54 -17.93 -8.40
C ALA A 129 -5.19 -17.57 -9.75
N ASP A 130 -6.49 -17.33 -9.78
CA ASP A 130 -7.23 -16.92 -10.98
C ASP A 130 -6.97 -15.46 -11.42
N ALA A 131 -6.45 -14.64 -10.49
CA ALA A 131 -6.01 -13.25 -10.76
C ALA A 131 -4.49 -13.12 -10.86
N ALA A 132 -3.73 -14.22 -10.79
CA ALA A 132 -2.28 -14.20 -10.73
C ALA A 132 -1.65 -13.69 -12.03
N ILE A 133 -0.62 -12.85 -11.89
CA ILE A 133 0.20 -12.33 -13.00
C ILE A 133 1.69 -12.64 -12.78
N PRO A 134 2.53 -12.62 -13.84
CA PRO A 134 3.96 -12.82 -13.70
C PRO A 134 4.59 -11.81 -12.73
N CYS A 135 5.33 -12.31 -11.74
CA CYS A 135 6.04 -11.48 -10.78
C CYS A 135 7.34 -10.93 -11.36
N ARG A 136 7.66 -9.67 -11.02
CA ARG A 136 8.88 -8.97 -11.44
C ARG A 136 9.68 -8.43 -10.24
N CYS A 137 9.50 -9.00 -9.03
CA CYS A 137 10.16 -8.50 -7.82
C CYS A 137 11.68 -8.76 -7.79
N GLN A 138 12.18 -9.70 -8.61
CA GLN A 138 13.61 -10.03 -8.77
C GLN A 138 14.31 -10.44 -7.46
N THR A 139 13.57 -10.83 -6.43
CA THR A 139 14.15 -11.35 -5.19
C THR A 139 14.57 -12.81 -5.37
N PRO A 140 15.55 -13.32 -4.60
CA PRO A 140 15.91 -14.74 -4.62
C PRO A 140 14.73 -15.68 -4.30
N GLU A 141 13.81 -15.19 -3.46
CA GLU A 141 12.59 -15.92 -3.03
C GLU A 141 11.41 -15.73 -4.00
N CYS A 142 11.66 -15.20 -5.20
CA CYS A 142 10.59 -14.92 -6.17
C CYS A 142 9.84 -16.19 -6.56
N ARG A 143 8.53 -16.21 -6.35
CA ARG A 143 7.63 -17.32 -6.69
C ARG A 143 7.32 -17.43 -8.20
N GLY A 144 7.79 -16.45 -9.00
CA GLY A 144 7.48 -16.32 -10.42
C GLY A 144 6.11 -15.68 -10.70
N TRP A 145 5.21 -15.68 -9.72
CA TRP A 145 3.85 -15.16 -9.80
C TRP A 145 3.52 -14.25 -8.62
N ILE A 146 2.71 -13.22 -8.86
CA ILE A 146 2.00 -12.50 -7.80
C ILE A 146 0.78 -13.34 -7.46
N VAL A 147 0.88 -14.10 -6.38
CA VAL A 147 -0.16 -15.07 -5.96
C VAL A 147 0.00 -15.36 -4.46
N ASP A 148 -1.11 -15.68 -3.80
CA ASP A 148 -1.08 -16.19 -2.43
C ASP A 148 -0.14 -17.42 -2.36
N PRO A 149 0.81 -17.45 -1.42
CA PRO A 149 1.69 -18.61 -1.23
C PRO A 149 0.94 -19.94 -1.10
N ALA A 150 -0.24 -19.94 -0.47
CA ALA A 150 -1.06 -21.15 -0.32
C ALA A 150 -1.62 -21.66 -1.66
N GLU A 151 -1.86 -20.79 -2.63
CA GLU A 151 -2.40 -21.13 -3.95
C GLU A 151 -1.34 -21.26 -5.04
N ARG A 152 -0.06 -21.06 -4.71
CA ARG A 152 1.05 -21.15 -5.67
C ARG A 152 1.07 -22.48 -6.43
N HIS A 153 0.66 -23.56 -5.79
CA HIS A 153 0.61 -24.91 -6.36
C HIS A 153 -0.42 -25.09 -7.49
N LEU A 154 -1.39 -24.17 -7.61
CA LEU A 154 -2.41 -24.16 -8.66
C LEU A 154 -1.88 -23.61 -10.00
N LEU A 155 -0.70 -23.00 -9.99
CA LEU A 155 -0.11 -22.34 -11.15
C LEU A 155 1.10 -23.11 -11.68
N PRO A 156 1.44 -22.98 -13.00
CA PRO A 156 2.66 -23.54 -13.57
C PRO A 156 3.91 -23.09 -12.81
N ALA A 157 4.97 -23.90 -12.85
CA ALA A 157 6.22 -23.61 -12.16
C ALA A 157 6.82 -22.24 -12.55
N GLN A 158 6.67 -21.88 -13.83
CA GLN A 158 7.07 -20.56 -14.35
C GLN A 158 5.95 -19.95 -15.21
N PRO A 159 5.84 -18.61 -15.23
CA PRO A 159 4.93 -17.94 -16.14
C PRO A 159 5.33 -18.23 -17.59
N PRO A 160 4.37 -18.22 -18.54
CA PRO A 160 4.69 -18.33 -19.96
C PRO A 160 5.64 -17.20 -20.37
N THR A 161 6.65 -17.54 -21.15
CA THR A 161 7.53 -16.56 -21.78
C THR A 161 6.72 -15.76 -22.79
N ALA A 162 6.73 -14.43 -22.65
CA ALA A 162 6.08 -13.51 -23.60
C ALA A 162 6.81 -13.50 -24.94
#